data_380d7e8f39e378c4ba8f81c5d85dfc94
#
_entry.id   380d7e8f39e378c4ba8f81c5d85dfc94
#
_cell.length_a   1.000
_cell.length_b   1.000
_cell.length_c   1.000
_cell.angle_alpha   90.00
_cell.angle_beta   90.00
_cell.angle_gamma   90.00
#
_symmetry.space_group_name_H-M   'P 1'
#
loop_
_entity.id
_entity.type
_entity.pdbx_description
1 polymer ?
#
loop_
_entity_poly.entity_id
_entity_poly.type
_entity_poly.pdbx_seq_one_letter_code
_entity_poly.pdbx_strand_id
1 'polypeptide(L)'
;MTISHVFDSYAKTAENQKLHFNGVLDEEDQQQAMRYAKHWLASIGLDDAVVTPQYCYFYHSLETPAALRAEIERQGYAIYKMEGCPK
;
A
#
# COMPACT_ATOMS: atom_id res chain seq x y z
N MET A 1 -3.75 -16.59 14.97
CA MET A 1 -4.04 -15.18 14.67
C MET A 1 -2.88 -14.56 13.93
N THR A 2 -3.18 -13.88 12.84
CA THR A 2 -2.13 -13.22 12.04
C THR A 2 -2.30 -11.71 12.16
N ILE A 3 -1.21 -11.04 12.53
CA ILE A 3 -1.20 -9.60 12.66
C ILE A 3 -0.52 -9.01 11.43
N SER A 4 -1.15 -8.01 10.85
CA SER A 4 -0.59 -7.26 9.73
C SER A 4 -0.35 -5.82 10.15
N HIS A 5 0.54 -5.15 9.43
CA HIS A 5 0.91 -3.77 9.69
C HIS A 5 0.41 -2.90 8.55
N VAL A 6 -0.26 -1.80 8.90
CA VAL A 6 -0.86 -0.90 7.94
C VAL A 6 0.02 0.33 7.79
N PHE A 7 0.40 0.62 6.55
CA PHE A 7 1.16 1.82 6.21
C PHE A 7 0.26 2.76 5.42
N ASP A 8 0.05 3.94 5.97
CA ASP A 8 -0.74 4.99 5.30
C ASP A 8 0.13 5.61 4.22
N SER A 9 -0.34 5.56 2.97
CA SER A 9 0.50 5.88 1.83
C SER A 9 -0.18 6.88 0.91
N TYR A 10 0.63 7.79 0.37
CA TYR A 10 0.20 8.74 -0.63
C TYR A 10 1.13 8.67 -1.83
N ALA A 11 0.55 8.68 -3.02
CA ALA A 11 1.31 8.73 -4.25
C ALA A 11 0.89 9.94 -5.06
N LYS A 12 1.83 10.50 -5.81
CA LYS A 12 1.56 11.65 -6.67
C LYS A 12 1.92 11.29 -8.10
N THR A 13 0.97 11.43 -9.00
CA THR A 13 1.18 11.12 -10.42
C THR A 13 1.86 12.28 -11.14
N ALA A 14 2.32 12.03 -12.37
CA ALA A 14 2.89 13.07 -13.21
C ALA A 14 1.88 14.19 -13.50
N GLU A 15 0.59 13.87 -13.44
CA GLU A 15 -0.48 14.85 -13.66
C GLU A 15 -0.87 15.57 -12.38
N ASN A 16 -0.07 15.43 -11.31
CA ASN A 16 -0.28 16.10 -10.03
C ASN A 16 -1.49 15.56 -9.25
N GLN A 17 -1.97 14.40 -9.61
CA GLN A 17 -3.09 13.76 -8.92
C GLN A 17 -2.58 13.00 -7.71
N LYS A 18 -3.25 13.15 -6.57
CA LYS A 18 -2.89 12.46 -5.34
C LYS A 18 -3.75 11.22 -5.15
N LEU A 19 -3.10 10.12 -4.78
CA LEU A 19 -3.77 8.87 -4.47
C LEU A 19 -3.49 8.53 -3.01
N HIS A 20 -4.55 8.22 -2.27
CA HIS A 20 -4.43 7.81 -0.87
C HIS A 20 -4.83 6.35 -0.75
N PHE A 21 -3.95 5.53 -0.20
CA PHE A 21 -4.21 4.11 -0.01
C PHE A 21 -3.44 3.60 1.20
N ASN A 22 -3.87 2.46 1.73
CA ASN A 22 -3.16 1.80 2.82
C ASN A 22 -2.51 0.53 2.30
N GLY A 23 -1.23 0.39 2.54
CA GLY A 23 -0.52 -0.85 2.29
C GLY A 23 -0.57 -1.73 3.53
N VAL A 24 -1.01 -2.97 3.37
CA VAL A 24 -1.13 -3.92 4.48
C VAL A 24 -0.17 -5.07 4.21
N LEU A 25 0.76 -5.30 5.13
CA LEU A 25 1.79 -6.33 4.95
C LEU A 25 2.14 -6.95 6.30
N ASP A 26 2.83 -8.09 6.24
CA ASP A 26 3.22 -8.82 7.45
C ASP A 26 4.45 -8.21 8.13
N GLU A 27 5.30 -7.52 7.38
CA GLU A 27 6.51 -6.91 7.93
C GLU A 27 6.23 -5.47 8.38
N GLU A 28 6.82 -5.06 9.48
CA GLU A 28 6.79 -3.66 9.91
C GLU A 28 8.03 -2.96 9.37
N ASP A 29 8.09 -2.80 8.05
CA ASP A 29 9.26 -2.29 7.34
C ASP A 29 8.80 -1.28 6.30
N GLN A 30 9.18 -0.02 6.51
CA GLN A 30 8.80 1.07 5.61
C GLN A 30 9.34 0.88 4.20
N GLN A 31 10.56 0.38 4.06
CA GLN A 31 11.13 0.16 2.72
C GLN A 31 10.35 -0.89 1.94
N GLN A 32 9.93 -1.94 2.63
CA GLN A 32 9.13 -2.98 2.01
C GLN A 32 7.75 -2.45 1.64
N ALA A 33 7.15 -1.63 2.51
CA ALA A 33 5.86 -1.00 2.23
C ALA A 33 5.94 -0.11 1.00
N MET A 34 7.01 0.66 0.86
CA MET A 34 7.23 1.51 -0.31
C MET A 34 7.41 0.68 -1.58
N ARG A 35 8.15 -0.42 -1.49
CA ARG A 35 8.38 -1.31 -2.63
C ARG A 35 7.06 -1.92 -3.10
N TYR A 36 6.24 -2.37 -2.18
CA TYR A 36 4.93 -2.92 -2.50
C TYR A 36 4.01 -1.86 -3.08
N ALA A 37 4.06 -0.64 -2.55
CA ALA A 37 3.25 0.46 -3.08
C ALA A 37 3.61 0.74 -4.54
N LYS A 38 4.90 0.79 -4.85
CA LYS A 38 5.36 1.01 -6.22
C LYS A 38 4.96 -0.13 -7.15
N HIS A 39 5.06 -1.36 -6.66
CA HIS A 39 4.65 -2.52 -7.42
C HIS A 39 3.15 -2.46 -7.76
N TRP A 40 2.34 -2.12 -6.77
CA TRP A 40 0.90 -2.01 -6.99
C TRP A 40 0.57 -0.89 -7.98
N LEU A 41 1.21 0.27 -7.85
CA LEU A 41 0.97 1.40 -8.75
C LEU A 41 1.32 1.03 -10.20
N ALA A 42 2.42 0.33 -10.39
CA ALA A 42 2.80 -0.15 -11.71
C ALA A 42 1.76 -1.12 -12.27
N SER A 43 1.18 -1.96 -11.41
CA SER A 43 0.20 -2.96 -11.84
C SER A 43 -1.12 -2.34 -12.32
N ILE A 44 -1.41 -1.11 -11.90
CA ILE A 44 -2.61 -0.40 -12.34
C ILE A 44 -2.31 0.71 -13.35
N GLY A 45 -1.11 0.68 -13.93
CA GLY A 45 -0.72 1.61 -14.99
C GLY A 45 -0.24 2.97 -14.51
N LEU A 46 0.11 3.09 -13.23
CA LEU A 46 0.57 4.35 -12.65
C LEU A 46 2.04 4.25 -12.22
N ASP A 47 2.87 3.67 -13.08
CA ASP A 47 4.28 3.46 -12.79
C ASP A 47 5.07 4.77 -12.73
N ASP A 48 4.50 5.88 -13.19
CA ASP A 48 5.09 7.20 -13.06
C ASP A 48 4.78 7.88 -11.72
N ALA A 49 3.90 7.29 -10.91
CA ALA A 49 3.56 7.86 -9.62
C ALA A 49 4.72 7.74 -8.64
N VAL A 50 4.88 8.75 -7.79
CA VAL A 50 5.98 8.84 -6.83
C VAL A 50 5.46 8.65 -5.42
N VAL A 51 6.09 7.73 -4.69
CA VAL A 51 5.87 7.54 -3.26
C VAL A 51 7.20 7.79 -2.56
N THR A 52 7.20 8.73 -1.62
CA THR A 52 8.40 9.05 -0.85
C THR A 52 8.24 8.55 0.59
N PRO A 53 9.37 8.41 1.34
CA PRO A 53 9.27 7.99 2.74
C PRO A 53 8.39 8.88 3.60
N GLN A 54 8.26 10.15 3.25
CA GLN A 54 7.40 11.09 3.97
C GLN A 54 5.93 10.73 3.82
N TYR A 55 5.57 10.04 2.75
CA TYR A 55 4.19 9.73 2.39
C TYR A 55 3.90 8.23 2.43
N CYS A 56 4.72 7.46 3.17
CA CYS A 56 4.49 6.04 3.39
C CYS A 56 4.96 5.71 4.79
N TYR A 57 4.06 5.81 5.77
CA TYR A 57 4.43 5.66 7.17
C TYR A 57 3.54 4.67 7.89
N PHE A 58 4.10 4.06 8.92
CA PHE A 58 3.37 3.10 9.73
C PHE A 58 2.21 3.80 10.44
N TYR A 59 1.02 3.22 10.30
CA TYR A 59 -0.19 3.78 10.89
C TYR A 59 -0.64 2.97 12.10
N HIS A 60 -0.90 1.68 11.91
CA HIS A 60 -1.28 0.81 13.01
C HIS A 60 -1.16 -0.65 12.59
N SER A 61 -1.27 -1.54 13.58
CA SER A 61 -1.33 -2.97 13.33
C SER A 61 -2.75 -3.46 13.58
N LEU A 62 -3.14 -4.53 12.90
CA LEU A 62 -4.46 -5.09 13.04
C LEU A 62 -4.44 -6.60 12.82
N GLU A 63 -5.47 -7.27 13.34
CA GLU A 63 -5.71 -8.66 13.01
C GLU A 63 -6.18 -8.75 11.56
N THR A 64 -5.51 -9.56 10.75
CA THR A 64 -5.72 -9.57 9.32
C THR A 64 -7.07 -10.17 8.94
N PRO A 65 -7.98 -9.41 8.30
CA PRO A 65 -9.21 -9.99 7.76
C PRO A 65 -8.90 -11.06 6.71
N ALA A 66 -9.78 -12.04 6.57
CA ALA A 66 -9.56 -13.16 5.67
C ALA A 66 -9.32 -12.72 4.22
N ALA A 67 -10.05 -11.72 3.75
CA ALA A 67 -9.90 -11.22 2.39
C ALA A 67 -8.51 -10.63 2.15
N LEU A 68 -8.00 -9.87 3.13
CA LEU A 68 -6.65 -9.29 3.03
C LEU A 68 -5.58 -10.36 3.19
N ARG A 69 -5.83 -11.38 4.03
CA ARG A 69 -4.88 -12.48 4.22
C ARG A 69 -4.63 -13.21 2.90
N ALA A 70 -5.67 -13.46 2.13
CA ALA A 70 -5.54 -14.11 0.83
C ALA A 70 -4.66 -13.29 -0.12
N GLU A 71 -4.83 -11.98 -0.13
CA GLU A 71 -4.00 -11.10 -0.96
C GLU A 71 -2.55 -11.11 -0.51
N ILE A 72 -2.30 -11.04 0.79
CA ILE A 72 -0.93 -11.04 1.33
C ILE A 72 -0.23 -12.35 1.01
N GLU A 73 -0.93 -13.48 1.14
CA GLU A 73 -0.33 -14.78 0.83
C GLU A 73 -0.04 -14.94 -0.66
N ARG A 74 -0.84 -14.32 -1.52
CA ARG A 74 -0.66 -14.39 -2.96
C ARG A 74 0.50 -13.53 -3.46
N GLN A 75 0.66 -12.32 -2.92
CA GLN A 75 1.61 -11.35 -3.48
C GLN A 75 2.48 -10.65 -2.45
N GLY A 76 2.33 -10.94 -1.16
CA GLY A 76 3.14 -10.37 -0.10
C GLY A 76 2.53 -9.14 0.56
N TYR A 77 1.47 -8.58 0.00
CA TYR A 77 0.82 -7.40 0.53
C TYR A 77 -0.62 -7.31 0.04
N ALA A 78 -1.40 -6.44 0.69
CA ALA A 78 -2.73 -6.07 0.22
C ALA A 78 -2.84 -4.54 0.20
N ILE A 79 -3.69 -4.02 -0.67
CA ILE A 79 -3.90 -2.58 -0.78
C ILE A 79 -5.35 -2.27 -0.46
N TYR A 80 -5.54 -1.35 0.47
CA TYR A 80 -6.86 -0.81 0.78
C TYR A 80 -6.96 0.57 0.12
N LYS A 81 -7.77 0.66 -0.92
CA LYS A 81 -7.90 1.89 -1.72
C LYS A 81 -8.75 2.91 -0.98
N MET A 82 -8.28 4.14 -0.95
CA MET A 82 -8.98 5.26 -0.35
C MET A 82 -9.23 6.31 -1.43
N GLU A 83 -9.04 7.60 -1.13
CA GLU A 83 -9.37 8.66 -2.06
C GLU A 83 -8.43 8.69 -3.26
N GLY A 84 -8.98 9.01 -4.43
CA GLY A 84 -8.21 9.24 -5.64
C GLY A 84 -7.77 7.99 -6.37
N CYS A 85 -8.02 6.80 -5.82
CA CYS A 85 -7.57 5.56 -6.44
C CYS A 85 -8.54 5.09 -7.53
N PRO A 86 -8.02 4.50 -8.62
CA PRO A 86 -8.88 3.86 -9.62
C PRO A 86 -9.67 2.71 -8.98
N LYS A 87 -10.87 2.55 -9.44
CA LYS A 87 -11.73 1.47 -8.95
C LYS A 87 -11.37 0.13 -9.55
#